data_df032ba537ed04524ff6d1b8e4eef8a6
#
_entry.id   df032ba537ed04524ff6d1b8e4eef8a6
#
_cell.length_a   1.000
_cell.length_b   1.000
_cell.length_c   1.000
_cell.angle_alpha   90.00
_cell.angle_beta   90.00
_cell.angle_gamma   90.00
#
_symmetry.space_group_name_H-M   'P 1'
#
loop_
_entity.id
_entity.type
_entity.pdbx_description
1 polymer ?
#
loop_
_entity_poly.entity_id
_entity_poly.type
_entity_poly.pdbx_seq_one_letter_code
_entity_poly.pdbx_strand_id
1 'polypeptide(L)'
;MREALRDIDRLLHIKERIGNVMTFLEGKTFEDMKSNVMCYHAVVHNIMIIGEAANLLTKEFRENHPEVPWRDIVDMRNVLVHGYYTTSPIFIWETYTKDLPVLLQQIEQYIKEMEQNL
;
A
#
# COMPACT_ATOMS: atom_id res chain seq x y z
N MET A 1 7.32 23.19 -4.23
CA MET A 1 8.19 22.60 -3.22
C MET A 1 7.42 21.99 -2.05
N ARG A 2 6.49 22.72 -1.43
CA ARG A 2 5.67 22.18 -0.32
C ARG A 2 4.88 20.93 -0.73
N GLU A 3 4.29 20.95 -1.92
CA GLU A 3 3.51 19.82 -2.42
C GLU A 3 4.40 18.63 -2.73
N ALA A 4 5.59 18.86 -3.29
CA ALA A 4 6.56 17.80 -3.55
C ALA A 4 7.01 17.14 -2.25
N LEU A 5 7.26 17.92 -1.19
CA LEU A 5 7.63 17.38 0.12
C LEU A 5 6.50 16.55 0.71
N ARG A 6 5.25 16.99 0.56
CA ARG A 6 4.10 16.21 1.02
C ARG A 6 3.97 14.90 0.26
N ASP A 7 4.19 14.91 -1.06
CA ASP A 7 4.14 13.70 -1.85
C ASP A 7 5.24 12.72 -1.43
N ILE A 8 6.47 13.21 -1.19
CA ILE A 8 7.55 12.37 -0.68
C ILE A 8 7.14 11.72 0.64
N ASP A 9 6.57 12.49 1.57
CA ASP A 9 6.13 11.96 2.86
C ASP A 9 5.08 10.86 2.69
N ARG A 10 4.14 11.02 1.75
CA ARG A 10 3.13 9.99 1.48
C ARG A 10 3.76 8.74 0.87
N LEU A 11 4.72 8.92 -0.03
CA LEU A 11 5.43 7.78 -0.62
C LEU A 11 6.24 7.01 0.43
N LEU A 12 6.92 7.73 1.33
CA LEU A 12 7.65 7.10 2.43
C LEU A 12 6.71 6.32 3.34
N HIS A 13 5.51 6.86 3.59
CA HIS A 13 4.49 6.20 4.39
C HIS A 13 4.01 4.91 3.72
N ILE A 14 3.76 4.96 2.41
CA ILE A 14 3.38 3.77 1.64
C ILE A 14 4.49 2.71 1.74
N LYS A 15 5.74 3.11 1.54
CA LYS A 15 6.89 2.20 1.63
C LYS A 15 6.95 1.53 2.99
N GLU A 16 6.79 2.30 4.07
CA GLU A 16 6.81 1.78 5.43
C GLU A 16 5.72 0.73 5.64
N ARG A 17 4.50 1.02 5.17
CA ARG A 17 3.36 0.12 5.38
C ARG A 17 3.49 -1.17 4.56
N ILE A 18 4.02 -1.08 3.35
CA ILE A 18 4.34 -2.28 2.58
C ILE A 18 5.39 -3.11 3.32
N GLY A 19 6.43 -2.46 3.83
CA GLY A 19 7.48 -3.13 4.61
C GLY A 19 6.92 -3.85 5.83
N ASN A 20 5.95 -3.25 6.52
CA ASN A 20 5.28 -3.89 7.66
C ASN A 20 4.59 -5.18 7.23
N VAL A 21 3.84 -5.15 6.13
CA VAL A 21 3.14 -6.34 5.63
C VAL A 21 4.15 -7.44 5.29
N MET A 22 5.23 -7.08 4.60
CA MET A 22 6.28 -8.03 4.24
C MET A 22 6.89 -8.67 5.49
N THR A 23 7.15 -7.88 6.52
CA THR A 23 7.71 -8.36 7.78
C THR A 23 6.73 -9.29 8.52
N PHE A 24 5.45 -8.89 8.59
CA PHE A 24 4.43 -9.68 9.29
C PHE A 24 4.22 -11.05 8.64
N LEU A 25 4.35 -11.13 7.33
CA LEU A 25 4.06 -12.35 6.58
C LEU A 25 5.29 -13.12 6.13
N GLU A 26 6.48 -12.65 6.50
CA GLU A 26 7.72 -13.33 6.13
C GLU A 26 7.71 -14.78 6.66
N GLY A 27 7.91 -15.73 5.75
CA GLY A 27 7.94 -17.14 6.10
C GLY A 27 6.58 -17.75 6.44
N LYS A 28 5.49 -16.98 6.31
CA LYS A 28 4.15 -17.46 6.63
C LYS A 28 3.43 -17.94 5.38
N THR A 29 2.51 -18.90 5.60
CA THR A 29 1.63 -19.38 4.54
C THR A 29 0.31 -18.61 4.58
N PHE A 30 -0.50 -18.80 3.55
CA PHE A 30 -1.86 -18.27 3.55
C PHE A 30 -2.66 -18.71 4.77
N GLU A 31 -2.54 -20.00 5.13
CA GLU A 31 -3.26 -20.54 6.28
C GLU A 31 -2.78 -19.90 7.59
N ASP A 32 -1.48 -19.62 7.71
CA ASP A 32 -0.93 -18.93 8.88
C ASP A 32 -1.57 -17.56 9.05
N MET A 33 -1.68 -16.78 7.98
CA MET A 33 -2.30 -15.46 8.01
C MET A 33 -3.79 -15.57 8.33
N LYS A 34 -4.49 -16.44 7.63
CA LYS A 34 -5.93 -16.62 7.75
C LYS A 34 -6.35 -17.04 9.15
N SER A 35 -5.59 -17.94 9.77
CA SER A 35 -5.93 -18.51 11.06
C SER A 35 -5.51 -17.65 12.26
N ASN A 36 -4.68 -16.63 12.03
CA ASN A 36 -4.22 -15.74 13.10
C ASN A 36 -4.93 -14.39 12.97
N VAL A 37 -5.93 -14.16 13.81
CA VAL A 37 -6.78 -12.96 13.76
C VAL A 37 -5.96 -11.69 13.89
N MET A 38 -4.99 -11.66 14.82
CA MET A 38 -4.14 -10.47 14.99
C MET A 38 -3.31 -10.19 13.76
N CYS A 39 -2.69 -11.22 13.18
CA CYS A 39 -1.88 -11.07 11.99
C CYS A 39 -2.73 -10.58 10.82
N TYR A 40 -3.88 -11.19 10.59
CA TYR A 40 -4.78 -10.80 9.51
C TYR A 40 -5.20 -9.34 9.63
N HIS A 41 -5.64 -8.93 10.83
CA HIS A 41 -6.07 -7.55 11.04
C HIS A 41 -4.93 -6.56 10.90
N ALA A 42 -3.71 -6.92 11.34
CA ALA A 42 -2.55 -6.06 11.16
C ALA A 42 -2.22 -5.85 9.68
N VAL A 43 -2.30 -6.92 8.88
CA VAL A 43 -2.09 -6.84 7.43
C VAL A 43 -3.16 -5.96 6.78
N VAL A 44 -4.43 -6.21 7.07
CA VAL A 44 -5.54 -5.43 6.52
C VAL A 44 -5.39 -3.96 6.88
N HIS A 45 -5.06 -3.65 8.13
CA HIS A 45 -4.87 -2.27 8.57
C HIS A 45 -3.77 -1.56 7.75
N ASN A 46 -2.64 -2.22 7.55
CA ASN A 46 -1.55 -1.62 6.78
C ASN A 46 -1.95 -1.41 5.32
N ILE A 47 -2.68 -2.33 4.72
CA ILE A 47 -3.18 -2.17 3.35
C ILE A 47 -4.14 -0.97 3.27
N MET A 48 -5.01 -0.80 4.26
CA MET A 48 -5.89 0.36 4.34
C MET A 48 -5.09 1.67 4.37
N ILE A 49 -4.03 1.72 5.16
CA ILE A 49 -3.18 2.91 5.28
C ILE A 49 -2.45 3.20 3.97
N ILE A 50 -2.02 2.16 3.24
CA ILE A 50 -1.44 2.33 1.91
C ILE A 50 -2.42 3.07 1.00
N GLY A 51 -3.69 2.64 0.98
CA GLY A 51 -4.72 3.29 0.17
C GLY A 51 -5.00 4.72 0.64
N GLU A 52 -5.00 4.97 1.94
CA GLU A 52 -5.18 6.31 2.49
C GLU A 52 -4.06 7.24 2.06
N ALA A 53 -2.80 6.80 2.16
CA ALA A 53 -1.65 7.59 1.75
C ALA A 53 -1.69 7.86 0.23
N ALA A 54 -2.06 6.86 -0.56
CA ALA A 54 -2.20 7.02 -2.01
C ALA A 54 -3.25 8.09 -2.35
N ASN A 55 -4.36 8.11 -1.61
CA ASN A 55 -5.42 9.10 -1.81
C ASN A 55 -4.96 10.52 -1.47
N LEU A 56 -3.97 10.65 -0.62
CA LEU A 56 -3.44 11.95 -0.18
C LEU A 56 -2.32 12.48 -1.08
N LEU A 57 -1.84 11.69 -2.03
CA LEU A 57 -0.92 12.19 -3.05
C LEU A 57 -1.62 13.24 -3.90
N THR A 58 -0.86 14.23 -4.38
CA THR A 58 -1.44 15.26 -5.24
C THR A 58 -1.96 14.63 -6.53
N LYS A 59 -2.98 15.27 -7.09
CA LYS A 59 -3.53 14.85 -8.37
C LYS A 59 -2.45 14.89 -9.46
N GLU A 60 -1.62 15.94 -9.44
CA GLU A 60 -0.52 16.10 -10.39
C GLU A 60 0.44 14.92 -10.32
N PHE A 61 0.84 14.50 -9.11
CA PHE A 61 1.74 13.36 -8.95
C PHE A 61 1.14 12.09 -9.55
N ARG A 62 -0.12 11.81 -9.22
CA ARG A 62 -0.79 10.60 -9.73
C ARG A 62 -0.93 10.62 -11.24
N GLU A 63 -1.25 11.76 -11.82
CA GLU A 63 -1.37 11.88 -13.28
C GLU A 63 -0.03 11.71 -13.98
N ASN A 64 1.07 12.12 -13.34
CA ASN A 64 2.41 11.98 -13.88
C ASN A 64 3.00 10.58 -13.70
N HIS A 65 2.32 9.71 -12.96
CA HIS A 65 2.77 8.34 -12.70
C HIS A 65 1.64 7.34 -12.97
N PRO A 66 1.12 7.28 -14.21
CA PRO A 66 -0.05 6.46 -14.52
C PRO A 66 0.22 4.95 -14.53
N GLU A 67 1.49 4.53 -14.40
CA GLU A 67 1.85 3.11 -14.34
C GLU A 67 1.28 2.44 -13.09
N VAL A 68 1.09 3.21 -12.02
CA VAL A 68 0.49 2.70 -10.78
C VAL A 68 -1.02 2.84 -10.87
N PRO A 69 -1.79 1.79 -10.57
CA PRO A 69 -3.25 1.87 -10.59
C PRO A 69 -3.78 2.55 -9.32
N TRP A 70 -3.55 3.85 -9.21
CA TRP A 70 -3.89 4.63 -8.02
C TRP A 70 -5.36 4.50 -7.63
N ARG A 71 -6.24 4.53 -8.62
CA ARG A 71 -7.68 4.43 -8.38
C ARG A 71 -8.04 3.10 -7.73
N ASP A 72 -7.46 2.02 -8.23
CA ASP A 72 -7.73 0.68 -7.68
C ASP A 72 -7.23 0.57 -6.24
N ILE A 73 -6.09 1.18 -5.95
CA ILE A 73 -5.51 1.19 -4.60
C ILE A 73 -6.43 1.94 -3.64
N VAL A 74 -6.93 3.11 -4.05
CA VAL A 74 -7.85 3.89 -3.24
C VAL A 74 -9.20 3.18 -3.09
N ASP A 75 -9.71 2.57 -4.16
CA ASP A 75 -10.97 1.83 -4.12
C ASP A 75 -10.87 0.64 -3.16
N MET A 76 -9.74 -0.06 -3.15
CA MET A 76 -9.51 -1.15 -2.21
C MET A 76 -9.57 -0.66 -0.76
N ARG A 77 -8.94 0.49 -0.49
CA ARG A 77 -9.03 1.12 0.84
C ARG A 77 -10.48 1.35 1.24
N ASN A 78 -11.29 1.87 0.32
CA ASN A 78 -12.70 2.15 0.60
C ASN A 78 -13.48 0.86 0.91
N VAL A 79 -13.22 -0.21 0.15
CA VAL A 79 -13.83 -1.52 0.42
C VAL A 79 -13.45 -2.02 1.80
N LEU A 80 -12.18 -1.94 2.17
CA LEU A 80 -11.69 -2.44 3.47
C LEU A 80 -12.24 -1.61 4.64
N VAL A 81 -12.32 -0.28 4.50
CA VAL A 81 -12.85 0.58 5.55
C VAL A 81 -14.32 0.27 5.84
N HIS A 82 -15.10 0.01 4.79
CA HIS A 82 -16.54 -0.19 4.93
C HIS A 82 -16.96 -1.64 5.07
N GLY A 83 -16.08 -2.61 4.84
CA GLY A 83 -16.47 -4.01 4.84
C GLY A 83 -15.32 -4.99 4.99
N TYR A 84 -14.31 -4.67 5.82
CA TYR A 84 -13.19 -5.58 6.00
C TYR A 84 -13.62 -6.95 6.51
N TYR A 85 -14.69 -7.02 7.29
CA TYR A 85 -15.22 -8.27 7.84
C TYR A 85 -15.86 -9.17 6.79
N THR A 86 -16.18 -8.64 5.60
CA THR A 86 -16.70 -9.43 4.49
C THR A 86 -15.66 -9.66 3.40
N THR A 87 -14.46 -9.10 3.56
CA THR A 87 -13.39 -9.26 2.56
C THR A 87 -12.81 -10.67 2.66
N SER A 88 -12.63 -11.28 1.50
CA SER A 88 -12.05 -12.63 1.43
C SER A 88 -10.55 -12.58 1.80
N PRO A 89 -10.08 -13.44 2.72
CA PRO A 89 -8.65 -13.53 3.04
C PRO A 89 -7.78 -13.84 1.83
N ILE A 90 -8.29 -14.59 0.83
CA ILE A 90 -7.50 -14.90 -0.37
C ILE A 90 -7.23 -13.63 -1.17
N PHE A 91 -8.17 -12.69 -1.20
CA PHE A 91 -7.97 -11.41 -1.86
C PHE A 91 -6.83 -10.62 -1.21
N ILE A 92 -6.78 -10.61 0.12
CA ILE A 92 -5.70 -9.94 0.87
C ILE A 92 -4.36 -10.62 0.58
N TRP A 93 -4.34 -11.96 0.56
CA TRP A 93 -3.13 -12.71 0.26
C TRP A 93 -2.61 -12.44 -1.16
N GLU A 94 -3.51 -12.38 -2.12
CA GLU A 94 -3.13 -12.06 -3.50
C GLU A 94 -2.59 -10.64 -3.62
N THR A 95 -3.18 -9.68 -2.89
CA THR A 95 -2.65 -8.32 -2.83
C THR A 95 -1.21 -8.33 -2.33
N TYR A 96 -0.95 -9.06 -1.24
CA TYR A 96 0.38 -9.17 -0.68
C TYR A 96 1.38 -9.82 -1.65
N THR A 97 0.99 -10.92 -2.28
CA THR A 97 1.93 -11.72 -3.08
C THR A 97 2.14 -11.16 -4.48
N LYS A 98 1.12 -10.52 -5.06
CA LYS A 98 1.16 -10.08 -6.46
C LYS A 98 1.34 -8.57 -6.59
N ASP A 99 0.61 -7.79 -5.81
CA ASP A 99 0.54 -6.34 -6.03
C ASP A 99 1.58 -5.56 -5.24
N LEU A 100 1.77 -5.88 -3.98
CA LEU A 100 2.67 -5.11 -3.11
C LEU A 100 4.14 -5.15 -3.55
N PRO A 101 4.70 -6.28 -4.02
CA PRO A 101 6.09 -6.26 -4.48
C PRO A 101 6.33 -5.32 -5.66
N VAL A 102 5.40 -5.27 -6.60
CA VAL A 102 5.49 -4.37 -7.76
C VAL A 102 5.36 -2.93 -7.30
N LEU A 103 4.36 -2.65 -6.46
CA LEU A 103 4.13 -1.31 -5.94
C LEU A 103 5.35 -0.81 -5.16
N LEU A 104 5.96 -1.66 -4.35
CA LEU A 104 7.14 -1.28 -3.58
C LEU A 104 8.28 -0.80 -4.48
N GLN A 105 8.56 -1.53 -5.57
CA GLN A 105 9.59 -1.14 -6.51
C GLN A 105 9.29 0.22 -7.14
N GLN A 106 8.05 0.44 -7.54
CA GLN A 106 7.62 1.69 -8.13
C GLN A 106 7.76 2.85 -7.14
N ILE A 107 7.29 2.66 -5.91
CA ILE A 107 7.36 3.68 -4.87
C ILE A 107 8.81 4.05 -4.54
N GLU A 108 9.67 3.05 -4.41
CA GLU A 108 11.10 3.29 -4.13
C GLU A 108 11.77 4.09 -5.23
N GLN A 109 11.43 3.80 -6.49
CA GLN A 109 11.96 4.54 -7.63
C GLN A 109 11.49 5.99 -7.63
N TYR A 110 10.21 6.22 -7.33
CA TYR A 110 9.65 7.58 -7.30
C TYR A 110 10.26 8.40 -6.16
N ILE A 111 10.46 7.80 -5.00
CA ILE A 111 11.12 8.48 -3.87
C ILE A 111 12.52 8.92 -4.29
N LYS A 112 13.26 8.02 -4.90
CA LYS A 112 14.63 8.31 -5.35
C LYS A 112 14.65 9.46 -6.35
N GLU A 113 13.76 9.44 -7.33
CA GLU A 113 13.67 10.49 -8.34
C GLU A 113 13.31 11.84 -7.72
N MET A 114 12.35 11.86 -6.80
CA MET A 114 11.92 13.09 -6.17
C MET A 114 12.99 13.67 -5.24
N GLU A 115 13.71 12.82 -4.52
CA GLU A 115 14.79 13.29 -3.66
C GLU A 115 15.95 13.89 -4.45
N GLN A 116 16.22 13.36 -5.63
CA GLN A 116 17.26 13.90 -6.50
C GLN A 116 16.88 15.27 -7.08
N ASN A 117 15.59 15.58 -7.14
CA ASN A 117 15.09 16.84 -7.72
C ASN A 117 14.83 17.91 -6.65
N LEU A 118 15.09 17.63 -5.41
CA LEU A 118 15.04 18.61 -4.35
C LEU A 118 16.39 19.33 -4.26
#